data_983e4e1e66c711a3dedfab69bef9c641
#
_entry.id   983e4e1e66c711a3dedfab69bef9c641
#
_cell.length_a   1.000
_cell.length_b   1.000
_cell.length_c   1.000
_cell.angle_alpha   90.00
_cell.angle_beta   90.00
_cell.angle_gamma   90.00
#
_symmetry.space_group_name_H-M   'P 1'
#
loop_
_entity.id
_entity.type
_entity.pdbx_description
1 polymer ?
#
loop_
_entity_poly.entity_id
_entity_poly.type
_entity_poly.pdbx_seq_one_letter_code
_entity_poly.pdbx_strand_id
1 'polypeptide(L)'
;MLFRSEETSNEGEMPKIAGMYINRLRKNMPLQADPTVKFALGKFEAHRIYHKWLSYDSPYNTYKYKGLPPGPIRIPSVAAIEAVLNYVHHNYLYMCAKEDFSGTHNFAETYEEHSVNAAKYAKALTEHGIE
;
A
#
# COMPACT_ATOMS: atom_id res chain seq x y z
N MET A 1 1.41 -8.59 7.84
CA MET A 1 0.20 -7.96 7.41
C MET A 1 -0.16 -6.76 8.27
N LEU A 2 0.74 -6.39 9.15
CA LEU A 2 0.51 -5.36 10.17
C LEU A 2 0.65 -3.95 9.62
N PHE A 3 1.28 -3.80 8.47
CA PHE A 3 1.44 -2.51 7.82
C PHE A 3 0.16 -1.94 7.19
N ARG A 4 -0.94 -2.70 7.19
CA ARG A 4 -2.20 -2.25 6.59
C ARG A 4 -2.78 -1.01 7.26
N SER A 5 -2.57 -0.87 8.55
CA SER A 5 -3.03 0.32 9.26
C SER A 5 -2.24 1.58 8.87
N GLU A 6 -1.07 1.40 8.23
CA GLU A 6 -0.28 2.50 7.69
C GLU A 6 -0.80 2.98 6.33
N GLU A 7 -1.56 2.13 5.61
CA GLU A 7 -2.04 2.45 4.27
C GLU A 7 -3.26 3.34 4.28
N THR A 8 -4.08 3.25 5.32
CA THR A 8 -5.33 4.00 5.35
C THR A 8 -5.71 4.41 6.77
N SER A 9 -6.33 5.60 6.88
CA SER A 9 -6.98 6.04 8.09
C SER A 9 -8.45 5.62 8.13
N ASN A 10 -8.98 5.04 7.04
CA ASN A 10 -10.37 4.61 6.93
C ASN A 10 -10.47 3.12 7.28
N GLU A 11 -10.88 2.80 8.50
CA GLU A 11 -10.98 1.43 8.97
C GLU A 11 -11.99 0.59 8.18
N GLY A 12 -13.01 1.22 7.59
CA GLY A 12 -13.99 0.52 6.76
C GLY A 12 -13.40 -0.03 5.47
N GLU A 13 -12.27 0.54 5.03
CA GLU A 13 -11.58 0.11 3.82
C GLU A 13 -10.58 -1.02 4.07
N MET A 14 -10.17 -1.22 5.32
CA MET A 14 -9.13 -2.19 5.66
C MET A 14 -9.40 -3.62 5.17
N PRO A 15 -10.62 -4.18 5.27
CA PRO A 15 -10.87 -5.53 4.75
C PRO A 15 -10.66 -5.65 3.24
N LYS A 16 -10.94 -4.59 2.49
CA LYS A 16 -10.74 -4.55 1.05
C LYS A 16 -9.25 -4.49 0.71
N ILE A 17 -8.49 -3.70 1.46
CA ILE A 17 -7.03 -3.61 1.32
C ILE A 17 -6.40 -4.96 1.66
N ALA A 18 -6.84 -5.59 2.74
CA ALA A 18 -6.36 -6.92 3.12
C ALA A 18 -6.57 -7.93 2.01
N GLY A 19 -7.74 -7.90 1.36
CA GLY A 19 -8.05 -8.78 0.23
C GLY A 19 -7.10 -8.55 -0.94
N MET A 20 -6.76 -7.30 -1.22
CA MET A 20 -5.83 -6.96 -2.30
C MET A 20 -4.44 -7.55 -2.04
N TYR A 21 -3.91 -7.41 -0.83
CA TYR A 21 -2.60 -7.98 -0.49
C TYR A 21 -2.62 -9.51 -0.51
N ILE A 22 -3.71 -10.13 -0.04
CA ILE A 22 -3.85 -11.57 -0.10
C ILE A 22 -3.87 -12.07 -1.55
N ASN A 23 -4.55 -11.34 -2.45
CA ASN A 23 -4.56 -11.67 -3.88
C ASN A 23 -3.14 -11.64 -4.45
N ARG A 24 -2.34 -10.64 -4.08
CA ARG A 24 -0.94 -10.55 -4.52
C ARG A 24 -0.12 -11.72 -4.01
N LEU A 25 -0.26 -12.07 -2.73
CA LEU A 25 0.46 -13.22 -2.16
C LEU A 25 0.12 -14.52 -2.90
N ARG A 26 -1.16 -14.73 -3.22
CA ARG A 26 -1.60 -15.92 -3.95
C ARG A 26 -1.04 -15.99 -5.38
N LYS A 27 -0.82 -14.84 -6.00
CA LYS A 27 -0.25 -14.76 -7.36
C LYS A 27 1.27 -14.66 -7.35
N ASN A 28 1.90 -14.76 -6.19
CA ASN A 28 3.34 -14.63 -6.02
C ASN A 28 3.87 -13.29 -6.57
N MET A 29 3.12 -12.23 -6.35
CA MET A 29 3.50 -10.86 -6.72
C MET A 29 4.19 -10.17 -5.55
N PRO A 30 5.17 -9.28 -5.80
CA PRO A 30 5.69 -8.43 -4.73
C PRO A 30 4.55 -7.60 -4.15
N LEU A 31 4.53 -7.38 -2.83
CA LEU A 31 3.47 -6.61 -2.20
C LEU A 31 3.51 -5.14 -2.59
N GLN A 32 4.70 -4.60 -2.83
CA GLN A 32 4.91 -3.21 -3.25
C GLN A 32 4.21 -2.21 -2.33
N ALA A 33 4.34 -2.44 -1.03
CA ALA A 33 3.71 -1.60 -0.03
C ALA A 33 4.65 -0.46 0.36
N ASP A 34 4.29 0.77 0.05
CA ASP A 34 5.10 1.96 0.33
C ASP A 34 5.56 2.07 1.79
N PRO A 35 4.70 1.80 2.79
CA PRO A 35 5.13 1.89 4.18
C PRO A 35 6.34 1.01 4.51
N THR A 36 6.51 -0.13 3.84
CA THR A 36 7.67 -1.01 4.10
C THR A 36 8.97 -0.39 3.63
N VAL A 37 8.95 0.35 2.52
CA VAL A 37 10.12 1.08 2.01
C VAL A 37 10.43 2.24 2.94
N LYS A 38 9.42 2.99 3.34
CA LYS A 38 9.59 4.10 4.29
C LYS A 38 10.19 3.62 5.61
N PHE A 39 9.73 2.47 6.10
CA PHE A 39 10.26 1.85 7.32
C PHE A 39 11.75 1.52 7.16
N ALA A 40 12.10 0.87 6.05
CA ALA A 40 13.49 0.45 5.78
C ALA A 40 14.44 1.64 5.72
N LEU A 41 13.98 2.78 5.19
CA LEU A 41 14.79 3.98 5.01
C LEU A 41 14.68 4.98 6.17
N GLY A 42 13.72 4.79 7.09
CA GLY A 42 13.45 5.75 8.13
C GLY A 42 12.78 7.03 7.63
N LYS A 43 12.09 6.98 6.50
CA LYS A 43 11.44 8.12 5.85
C LYS A 43 9.93 8.15 6.10
N PHE A 44 9.53 8.06 7.36
CA PHE A 44 8.13 7.88 7.73
C PHE A 44 7.20 9.03 7.31
N GLU A 45 7.71 10.24 7.21
CA GLU A 45 6.91 11.42 6.92
C GLU A 45 6.83 11.78 5.44
N ALA A 46 7.51 11.03 4.56
CA ALA A 46 7.46 11.29 3.13
C ALA A 46 6.07 11.02 2.57
N HIS A 47 5.54 11.94 1.78
CA HIS A 47 4.25 11.80 1.10
C HIS A 47 4.36 11.04 -0.22
N ARG A 48 5.55 11.01 -0.81
CA ARG A 48 5.83 10.29 -2.05
C ARG A 48 6.97 9.32 -1.84
N ILE A 49 6.91 8.19 -2.59
CA ILE A 49 8.04 7.28 -2.70
C ILE A 49 8.79 7.66 -3.98
N TYR A 50 10.04 8.05 -3.84
CA TYR A 50 10.88 8.34 -4.99
C TYR A 50 11.35 7.05 -5.64
N HIS A 51 11.42 7.04 -6.97
CA HIS A 51 11.76 5.85 -7.73
C HIS A 51 13.09 5.21 -7.27
N LYS A 52 14.06 6.04 -6.94
CA LYS A 52 15.37 5.58 -6.46
C LYS A 52 15.29 4.78 -5.15
N TRP A 53 14.25 4.99 -4.34
CA TRP A 53 14.10 4.27 -3.06
C TRP A 53 13.59 2.86 -3.26
N LEU A 54 12.97 2.56 -4.40
CA LEU A 54 12.36 1.25 -4.67
C LEU A 54 13.41 0.13 -4.82
N SER A 55 14.66 0.48 -5.06
CA SER A 55 15.75 -0.49 -5.19
C SER A 55 16.59 -0.63 -3.92
N TYR A 56 16.22 0.07 -2.83
CA TYR A 56 16.97 -0.03 -1.57
C TYR A 56 17.01 -1.47 -1.07
N ASP A 57 18.21 -1.96 -0.77
CA ASP A 57 18.39 -3.36 -0.38
C ASP A 57 18.09 -3.57 1.11
N SER A 58 16.86 -3.98 1.39
CA SER A 58 16.41 -4.35 2.72
C SER A 58 15.38 -5.46 2.59
N PRO A 59 15.39 -6.46 3.49
CA PRO A 59 14.36 -7.51 3.46
C PRO A 59 12.96 -6.94 3.74
N TYR A 60 12.85 -5.73 4.26
CA TYR A 60 11.56 -5.04 4.44
C TYR A 60 11.06 -4.38 3.16
N ASN A 61 11.91 -4.24 2.13
CA ASN A 61 11.50 -3.63 0.87
C ASN A 61 10.67 -4.60 0.04
N THR A 62 9.34 -4.46 0.08
CA THR A 62 8.42 -5.35 -0.63
C THR A 62 8.33 -5.08 -2.12
N TYR A 63 9.01 -4.06 -2.63
CA TYR A 63 9.20 -3.89 -4.08
C TYR A 63 10.31 -4.80 -4.59
N LYS A 64 11.31 -5.06 -3.76
CA LYS A 64 12.47 -5.87 -4.13
C LYS A 64 12.30 -7.35 -3.81
N TYR A 65 11.70 -7.64 -2.66
CA TYR A 65 11.53 -9.01 -2.18
C TYR A 65 10.06 -9.39 -2.13
N LYS A 66 9.74 -10.55 -2.68
CA LYS A 66 8.38 -11.08 -2.69
C LYS A 66 7.98 -11.60 -1.31
N GLY A 67 6.68 -11.63 -1.06
CA GLY A 67 6.13 -12.16 0.17
C GLY A 67 6.10 -11.15 1.30
N LEU A 68 5.85 -11.65 2.50
CA LEU A 68 5.74 -10.81 3.67
C LEU A 68 7.12 -10.34 4.14
N PRO A 69 7.21 -9.12 4.71
CA PRO A 69 8.45 -8.67 5.34
C PRO A 69 8.80 -9.52 6.55
N PRO A 70 10.07 -9.48 7.03
CA PRO A 70 10.53 -10.34 8.13
C PRO A 70 9.77 -10.15 9.44
N GLY A 71 9.17 -8.99 9.65
CA GLY A 71 8.44 -8.71 10.86
C GLY A 71 7.52 -7.51 10.69
N PRO A 72 6.80 -7.12 11.75
CA PRO A 72 5.88 -5.99 11.67
C PRO A 72 6.63 -4.67 11.66
N ILE A 73 6.04 -3.66 11.03
CA ILE A 73 6.57 -2.30 11.04
C ILE A 73 5.93 -1.45 12.13
N ARG A 74 4.88 -1.97 12.76
CA ARG A 74 4.24 -1.38 13.93
C ARG A 74 3.32 -2.41 14.58
N ILE A 75 2.86 -2.10 15.81
CA ILE A 75 1.89 -2.96 16.51
C ILE A 75 0.54 -2.79 15.82
N PRO A 76 -0.13 -3.89 15.43
CA PRO A 76 -1.40 -3.80 14.72
C PRO A 76 -2.54 -3.38 15.65
N SER A 77 -3.51 -2.65 15.09
CA SER A 77 -4.76 -2.38 15.78
C SER A 77 -5.68 -3.60 15.72
N VAL A 78 -6.69 -3.64 16.59
CA VAL A 78 -7.72 -4.68 16.54
C VAL A 78 -8.42 -4.66 15.19
N ALA A 79 -8.72 -3.45 14.66
CA ALA A 79 -9.35 -3.31 13.35
C ALA A 79 -8.51 -3.92 12.23
N ALA A 80 -7.18 -3.74 12.27
CA ALA A 80 -6.29 -4.31 11.27
C ALA A 80 -6.29 -5.85 11.33
N ILE A 81 -6.27 -6.42 12.52
CA ILE A 81 -6.31 -7.87 12.70
C ILE A 81 -7.64 -8.43 12.20
N GLU A 82 -8.75 -7.79 12.57
CA GLU A 82 -10.08 -8.21 12.12
C GLU A 82 -10.21 -8.13 10.60
N ALA A 83 -9.61 -7.11 9.98
CA ALA A 83 -9.63 -6.94 8.54
C ALA A 83 -8.95 -8.10 7.80
N VAL A 84 -7.87 -8.62 8.37
CA VAL A 84 -7.20 -9.80 7.79
C VAL A 84 -8.04 -11.06 7.96
N LEU A 85 -8.64 -11.25 9.13
CA LEU A 85 -9.46 -12.42 9.41
C LEU A 85 -10.76 -12.43 8.60
N ASN A 86 -11.28 -11.26 8.29
CA ASN A 86 -12.56 -11.09 7.59
C ASN A 86 -12.39 -10.29 6.31
N TYR A 87 -11.33 -10.57 5.55
CA TYR A 87 -11.03 -9.79 4.35
C TYR A 87 -12.11 -9.94 3.28
N VAL A 88 -12.30 -8.88 2.49
CA VAL A 88 -13.26 -8.87 1.39
C VAL A 88 -12.67 -9.62 0.19
N HIS A 89 -13.46 -10.53 -0.37
CA HIS A 89 -13.06 -11.30 -1.55
C HIS A 89 -13.34 -10.48 -2.81
N HIS A 90 -12.30 -10.24 -3.61
CA HIS A 90 -12.37 -9.52 -4.88
C HIS A 90 -11.14 -9.89 -5.72
N ASN A 91 -11.00 -9.28 -6.89
CA ASN A 91 -9.90 -9.57 -7.80
C ASN A 91 -8.92 -8.40 -7.95
N TYR A 92 -9.01 -7.40 -7.09
CA TYR A 92 -8.10 -6.26 -7.15
C TYR A 92 -6.68 -6.65 -6.79
N LEU A 93 -5.73 -6.15 -7.56
CA LEU A 93 -4.30 -6.38 -7.35
C LEU A 93 -3.54 -5.09 -7.09
N TYR A 94 -4.16 -3.94 -7.32
CA TYR A 94 -3.52 -2.62 -7.20
C TYR A 94 -4.40 -1.67 -6.44
N MET A 95 -3.76 -0.73 -5.74
CA MET A 95 -4.45 0.40 -5.11
C MET A 95 -3.54 1.61 -5.08
N CYS A 96 -4.13 2.80 -5.04
CA CYS A 96 -3.42 4.03 -4.74
C CYS A 96 -4.37 4.99 -4.03
N ALA A 97 -3.81 5.96 -3.31
CA ALA A 97 -4.63 6.94 -2.62
C ALA A 97 -5.48 7.73 -3.63
N LYS A 98 -6.70 8.08 -3.21
CA LYS A 98 -7.58 8.91 -4.04
C LYS A 98 -7.05 10.33 -4.14
N GLU A 99 -7.26 10.91 -5.30
CA GLU A 99 -6.80 12.26 -5.63
C GLU A 99 -7.50 13.37 -4.85
N ASP A 100 -8.60 13.07 -4.17
CA ASP A 100 -9.34 14.03 -3.35
C ASP A 100 -8.84 14.09 -1.89
N PHE A 101 -7.81 13.31 -1.57
CA PHE A 101 -7.23 13.26 -0.23
C PHE A 101 -8.21 12.88 0.88
N SER A 102 -9.23 12.09 0.55
CA SER A 102 -10.26 11.66 1.50
C SER A 102 -9.79 10.59 2.48
N GLY A 103 -8.59 10.03 2.27
CA GLY A 103 -8.08 8.92 3.07
C GLY A 103 -8.53 7.56 2.55
N THR A 104 -9.24 7.52 1.43
CA THR A 104 -9.65 6.28 0.77
C THR A 104 -8.77 6.01 -0.44
N HIS A 105 -8.99 4.87 -1.11
CA HIS A 105 -8.14 4.41 -2.21
C HIS A 105 -8.94 4.07 -3.45
N ASN A 106 -8.30 4.21 -4.61
CA ASN A 106 -8.77 3.66 -5.88
C ASN A 106 -8.16 2.28 -6.06
N PHE A 107 -8.99 1.29 -6.34
CA PHE A 107 -8.56 -0.09 -6.56
C PHE A 107 -8.66 -0.43 -8.04
N ALA A 108 -7.77 -1.31 -8.50
CA ALA A 108 -7.75 -1.75 -9.89
C ALA A 108 -7.38 -3.23 -9.99
N GLU A 109 -7.96 -3.91 -10.99
CA GLU A 109 -7.64 -5.31 -11.29
C GLU A 109 -6.45 -5.41 -12.25
N THR A 110 -6.22 -4.39 -13.08
CA THR A 110 -5.16 -4.37 -14.07
C THR A 110 -4.18 -3.23 -13.82
N TYR A 111 -2.96 -3.40 -14.33
CA TYR A 111 -1.95 -2.36 -14.21
C TYR A 111 -2.34 -1.10 -14.98
N GLU A 112 -3.00 -1.24 -16.12
CA GLU A 112 -3.44 -0.11 -16.94
C GLU A 112 -4.41 0.79 -16.18
N GLU A 113 -5.39 0.20 -15.52
CA GLU A 113 -6.32 0.95 -14.66
C GLU A 113 -5.59 1.63 -13.51
N HIS A 114 -4.66 0.90 -12.89
CA HIS A 114 -3.86 1.44 -11.80
C HIS A 114 -3.02 2.63 -12.26
N SER A 115 -2.44 2.57 -13.45
CA SER A 115 -1.62 3.66 -14.00
C SER A 115 -2.42 4.94 -14.13
N VAL A 116 -3.67 4.86 -14.57
CA VAL A 116 -4.55 6.03 -14.67
C VAL A 116 -4.82 6.61 -13.28
N ASN A 117 -5.13 5.75 -12.32
CA ASN A 117 -5.40 6.19 -10.95
C ASN A 117 -4.18 6.83 -10.31
N ALA A 118 -3.00 6.22 -10.50
CA ALA A 118 -1.75 6.73 -9.95
C ALA A 118 -1.38 8.08 -10.55
N ALA A 119 -1.62 8.27 -11.86
CA ALA A 119 -1.36 9.54 -12.53
C ALA A 119 -2.24 10.66 -11.97
N LYS A 120 -3.50 10.37 -11.68
CA LYS A 120 -4.42 11.35 -11.07
C LYS A 120 -3.92 11.77 -9.69
N TYR A 121 -3.47 10.83 -8.88
CA TYR A 121 -2.96 11.13 -7.54
C TYR A 121 -1.67 11.94 -7.61
N ALA A 122 -0.74 11.58 -8.49
CA ALA A 122 0.52 12.29 -8.66
C ALA A 122 0.27 13.74 -9.10
N LYS A 123 -0.68 13.94 -10.03
CA LYS A 123 -1.06 15.28 -10.48
C LYS A 123 -1.65 16.09 -9.33
N ALA A 124 -2.51 15.51 -8.52
CA ALA A 124 -3.11 16.19 -7.37
C ALA A 124 -2.05 16.60 -6.34
N LEU A 125 -1.07 15.74 -6.07
CA LEU A 125 0.05 16.08 -5.18
C LEU A 125 0.81 17.28 -5.70
N THR A 126 1.11 17.31 -6.99
CA THR A 126 1.83 18.41 -7.61
C THR A 126 1.04 19.72 -7.56
N GLU A 127 -0.27 19.65 -7.85
CA GLU A 127 -1.14 20.83 -7.82
C GLU A 127 -1.27 21.44 -6.42
N HIS A 128 -1.18 20.62 -5.39
CA HIS A 128 -1.24 21.07 -3.99
C HIS A 128 0.13 21.36 -3.40
N GLY A 129 1.21 21.24 -4.18
CA GLY A 129 2.57 21.52 -3.72
C GLY A 129 3.09 20.51 -2.71
N ILE A 130 2.58 19.30 -2.68
CA ILE A 130 3.01 18.24 -1.77
C ILE A 130 4.13 17.45 -2.43
N GLU A 131 5.25 17.28 -1.70
CA GLU A 131 6.41 16.52 -2.18
C GLU A 131 6.47 15.08 -1.65
#